data_fae07fa05829eb34cb11524b7d972fac
#
_entry.id   fae07fa05829eb34cb11524b7d972fac
#
_cell.length_a   1.000
_cell.length_b   1.000
_cell.length_c   1.000
_cell.angle_alpha   90.00
_cell.angle_beta   90.00
_cell.angle_gamma   90.00
#
_symmetry.space_group_name_H-M   'P 1'
#
loop_
_entity.id
_entity.type
_entity.pdbx_description
1 polymer ?
#
loop_
_entity_poly.entity_id
_entity_poly.type
_entity_poly.pdbx_seq_one_letter_code
_entity_poly.pdbx_strand_id
1 'polypeptide(L)'
;MPRRDDLKRIVILGSGPIRIGQAAEFDFSGSQACRALRADGYEVILINSNPATIQNDPEMADRIYIEPLLPEVVKRILEIEKPDALLAGMGGQTALNIASALAHDGSLDELEVELIGCDLVSIDEAEDRDLFKQVCEEIDLPVCKAIACDSIEAVMQAADSLGGFPLLIRPAFTLGGLGGGTAHNMGELVEIASQGILHSAIGQVLIEESI
;
A
#
# COMPACT_ATOMS: atom_id res chain seq x y z
N MET A 1 -12.32 8.35 19.45
CA MET A 1 -13.35 9.07 18.66
C MET A 1 -14.70 8.47 18.98
N PRO A 2 -15.79 9.21 18.97
CA PRO A 2 -17.11 8.61 19.18
C PRO A 2 -17.43 7.63 18.04
N ARG A 3 -18.25 6.62 18.36
CA ARG A 3 -18.76 5.68 17.37
C ARG A 3 -19.49 6.43 16.23
N ARG A 4 -19.34 5.98 15.02
CA ARG A 4 -20.08 6.45 13.85
C ARG A 4 -21.38 5.65 13.73
N ASP A 5 -22.51 6.27 14.04
CA ASP A 5 -23.83 5.61 14.03
C ASP A 5 -24.40 5.42 12.62
N ASP A 6 -23.82 6.06 11.62
CA ASP A 6 -24.11 5.93 10.20
C ASP A 6 -23.51 4.65 9.57
N LEU A 7 -22.46 4.07 10.19
CA LEU A 7 -21.87 2.82 9.78
C LEU A 7 -22.38 1.65 10.62
N LYS A 8 -22.63 0.51 9.99
CA LYS A 8 -23.09 -0.73 10.63
C LYS A 8 -22.16 -1.90 10.34
N ARG A 9 -21.75 -2.04 9.07
CA ARG A 9 -20.96 -3.15 8.57
C ARG A 9 -19.66 -2.65 7.97
N ILE A 10 -18.54 -3.19 8.44
CA ILE A 10 -17.20 -2.76 8.04
C ILE A 10 -16.43 -3.98 7.52
N VAL A 11 -15.87 -3.86 6.32
CA VAL A 11 -14.90 -4.82 5.79
C VAL A 11 -13.50 -4.40 6.19
N ILE A 12 -12.71 -5.34 6.69
CA ILE A 12 -11.28 -5.17 6.98
C ILE A 12 -10.49 -6.01 5.97
N LEU A 13 -9.52 -5.40 5.32
CA LEU A 13 -8.50 -6.13 4.57
C LEU A 13 -7.38 -6.56 5.52
N GLY A 14 -7.15 -7.87 5.61
CA GLY A 14 -6.15 -8.45 6.49
C GLY A 14 -4.72 -8.32 5.95
N SER A 15 -3.78 -8.89 6.70
CA SER A 15 -2.33 -8.80 6.44
C SER A 15 -1.86 -9.44 5.14
N GLY A 16 -2.70 -10.25 4.51
CA GLY A 16 -2.36 -10.93 3.26
C GLY A 16 -1.36 -12.09 3.44
N PRO A 17 -0.60 -12.40 2.41
CA PRO A 17 0.36 -13.50 2.46
C PRO A 17 1.51 -13.20 3.42
N ILE A 18 2.12 -14.26 3.97
CA ILE A 18 3.28 -14.12 4.85
C ILE A 18 4.45 -13.53 4.06
N ARG A 19 4.84 -12.31 4.41
CA ARG A 19 6.01 -11.61 3.87
C ARG A 19 6.86 -11.10 5.02
N ILE A 20 8.18 -11.12 4.85
CA ILE A 20 9.12 -10.56 5.84
C ILE A 20 8.84 -9.06 5.99
N GLY A 21 8.71 -8.61 7.25
CA GLY A 21 8.43 -7.20 7.58
C GLY A 21 6.95 -6.79 7.54
N GLN A 22 6.03 -7.72 7.22
CA GLN A 22 4.60 -7.40 7.14
C GLN A 22 3.73 -8.30 8.02
N ALA A 23 3.92 -9.62 8.01
CA ALA A 23 2.94 -10.56 8.55
C ALA A 23 2.65 -10.39 10.05
N ALA A 24 3.66 -10.40 10.92
CA ALA A 24 3.45 -10.42 12.36
C ALA A 24 2.84 -9.12 12.90
N GLU A 25 3.28 -7.98 12.40
CA GLU A 25 2.78 -6.66 12.82
C GLU A 25 1.32 -6.47 12.39
N PHE A 26 1.01 -6.74 11.14
CA PHE A 26 -0.34 -6.54 10.62
C PHE A 26 -1.31 -7.64 11.05
N ASP A 27 -0.86 -8.85 11.36
CA ASP A 27 -1.68 -9.88 12.01
C ASP A 27 -2.18 -9.39 13.37
N PHE A 28 -1.31 -8.76 14.16
CA PHE A 28 -1.70 -8.19 15.44
C PHE A 28 -2.63 -6.99 15.28
N SER A 29 -2.25 -5.99 14.48
CA SER A 29 -3.05 -4.76 14.31
C SER A 29 -4.42 -5.04 13.69
N GLY A 30 -4.51 -5.91 12.69
CA GLY A 30 -5.77 -6.33 12.09
C GLY A 30 -6.67 -7.09 13.08
N SER A 31 -6.10 -7.97 13.91
CA SER A 31 -6.85 -8.67 14.97
C SER A 31 -7.39 -7.69 16.01
N GLN A 32 -6.59 -6.68 16.41
CA GLN A 32 -7.04 -5.65 17.36
C GLN A 32 -8.12 -4.75 16.73
N ALA A 33 -8.02 -4.42 15.44
CA ALA A 33 -9.05 -3.67 14.73
C ALA A 33 -10.38 -4.43 14.70
N CYS A 34 -10.37 -5.74 14.38
CA CYS A 34 -11.57 -6.59 14.43
C CYS A 34 -12.22 -6.55 15.82
N ARG A 35 -11.42 -6.75 16.87
CA ARG A 35 -11.92 -6.74 18.25
C ARG A 35 -12.49 -5.39 18.67
N ALA A 36 -11.79 -4.29 18.33
CA ALA A 36 -12.23 -2.95 18.69
C ALA A 36 -13.54 -2.59 18.00
N LEU A 37 -13.65 -2.82 16.71
CA LEU A 37 -14.87 -2.53 15.95
C LEU A 37 -16.05 -3.38 16.42
N ARG A 38 -15.85 -4.67 16.71
CA ARG A 38 -16.92 -5.51 17.28
C ARG A 38 -17.33 -5.07 18.68
N ALA A 39 -16.37 -4.65 19.52
CA ALA A 39 -16.67 -4.10 20.85
C ALA A 39 -17.50 -2.81 20.77
N ASP A 40 -17.29 -2.01 19.73
CA ASP A 40 -18.09 -0.80 19.44
C ASP A 40 -19.45 -1.14 18.79
N GLY A 41 -19.71 -2.43 18.49
CA GLY A 41 -20.99 -2.92 18.00
C GLY A 41 -21.17 -2.84 16.47
N TYR A 42 -20.06 -2.80 15.69
CA TYR A 42 -20.11 -2.99 14.26
C TYR A 42 -20.14 -4.47 13.88
N GLU A 43 -20.80 -4.80 12.77
CA GLU A 43 -20.63 -6.09 12.10
C GLU A 43 -19.33 -6.06 11.31
N VAL A 44 -18.40 -6.96 11.61
CA VAL A 44 -17.04 -6.98 11.03
C VAL A 44 -16.90 -8.15 10.08
N ILE A 45 -16.45 -7.85 8.87
CA ILE A 45 -16.12 -8.82 7.83
C ILE A 45 -14.62 -8.73 7.57
N LEU A 46 -13.91 -9.84 7.68
CA LEU A 46 -12.49 -9.92 7.39
C LEU A 46 -12.25 -10.63 6.06
N ILE A 47 -11.42 -10.03 5.20
CA ILE A 47 -10.90 -10.67 3.98
C ILE A 47 -9.40 -10.84 4.16
N ASN A 48 -8.91 -12.09 4.16
CA ASN A 48 -7.49 -12.37 4.33
C ASN A 48 -7.08 -13.64 3.59
N SER A 49 -5.95 -13.63 2.91
CA SER A 49 -5.48 -14.77 2.13
C SER A 49 -4.66 -15.78 2.91
N ASN A 50 -4.20 -15.46 4.11
CA ASN A 50 -3.36 -16.36 4.91
C ASN A 50 -4.22 -17.29 5.79
N PRO A 51 -4.30 -18.60 5.52
CA PRO A 51 -5.13 -19.50 6.31
C PRO A 51 -4.54 -19.82 7.70
N ALA A 52 -3.29 -19.45 7.96
CA ALA A 52 -2.56 -19.81 9.18
C ALA A 52 -2.33 -18.63 10.13
N THR A 53 -3.17 -17.62 10.05
CA THR A 53 -3.09 -16.42 10.91
C THR A 53 -4.16 -16.41 11.99
N ILE A 54 -3.83 -15.81 13.15
CA ILE A 54 -4.80 -15.57 14.22
C ILE A 54 -5.95 -14.65 13.80
N GLN A 55 -5.76 -13.80 12.78
CA GLN A 55 -6.83 -12.97 12.24
C GLN A 55 -8.01 -13.80 11.72
N ASN A 56 -7.75 -14.99 11.18
CA ASN A 56 -8.76 -15.87 10.63
C ASN A 56 -9.39 -16.80 11.67
N ASP A 57 -9.11 -16.59 12.97
CA ASP A 57 -9.84 -17.28 14.02
C ASP A 57 -11.33 -16.87 13.96
N PRO A 58 -12.26 -17.84 14.00
CA PRO A 58 -13.71 -17.58 13.92
C PRO A 58 -14.25 -16.57 14.95
N GLU A 59 -13.51 -16.35 16.04
CA GLU A 59 -13.90 -15.37 17.07
C GLU A 59 -13.52 -13.93 16.71
N MET A 60 -12.68 -13.70 15.67
CA MET A 60 -12.16 -12.37 15.34
C MET A 60 -13.17 -11.50 14.60
N ALA A 61 -13.91 -12.05 13.67
CA ALA A 61 -14.89 -11.31 12.86
C ALA A 61 -16.22 -12.06 12.77
N ASP A 62 -17.27 -11.38 12.38
CA ASP A 62 -18.60 -11.99 12.22
C ASP A 62 -18.67 -12.84 10.94
N ARG A 63 -17.86 -12.47 9.94
CA ARG A 63 -17.60 -13.27 8.72
C ARG A 63 -16.14 -13.18 8.33
N ILE A 64 -15.60 -14.28 7.83
CA ILE A 64 -14.21 -14.39 7.40
C ILE A 64 -14.17 -15.03 6.00
N TYR A 65 -13.53 -14.31 5.08
CA TYR A 65 -13.25 -14.76 3.73
C TYR A 65 -11.74 -15.09 3.63
N ILE A 66 -11.43 -16.37 3.46
CA ILE A 66 -10.05 -16.83 3.20
C ILE A 66 -9.90 -16.92 1.69
N GLU A 67 -9.65 -15.76 1.07
CA GLU A 67 -9.62 -15.59 -0.38
C GLU A 67 -8.37 -14.81 -0.81
N PRO A 68 -7.94 -14.93 -2.07
CA PRO A 68 -6.86 -14.11 -2.59
C PRO A 68 -7.16 -12.62 -2.45
N LEU A 69 -6.19 -11.87 -1.94
CA LEU A 69 -6.28 -10.41 -1.88
C LEU A 69 -5.95 -9.82 -3.25
N LEU A 70 -6.94 -9.81 -4.12
CA LEU A 70 -6.93 -9.23 -5.46
C LEU A 70 -8.11 -8.27 -5.60
N PRO A 71 -7.97 -7.15 -6.33
CA PRO A 71 -9.05 -6.16 -6.45
C PRO A 71 -10.38 -6.75 -6.91
N GLU A 72 -10.38 -7.62 -7.92
CA GLU A 72 -11.59 -8.27 -8.46
C GLU A 72 -12.26 -9.23 -7.46
N VAL A 73 -11.48 -9.89 -6.60
CA VAL A 73 -12.03 -10.78 -5.55
C VAL A 73 -12.64 -9.95 -4.44
N VAL A 74 -11.94 -8.91 -4.00
CA VAL A 74 -12.44 -7.99 -2.97
C VAL A 74 -13.70 -7.27 -3.45
N LYS A 75 -13.70 -6.72 -4.68
CA LYS A 75 -14.90 -6.10 -5.27
C LYS A 75 -16.11 -7.04 -5.21
N ARG A 76 -15.93 -8.30 -5.61
CA ARG A 76 -17.00 -9.29 -5.58
C ARG A 76 -17.53 -9.56 -4.17
N ILE A 77 -16.66 -9.56 -3.16
CA ILE A 77 -17.09 -9.71 -1.76
C ILE A 77 -17.83 -8.47 -1.29
N LEU A 78 -17.39 -7.27 -1.67
CA LEU A 78 -18.12 -6.02 -1.37
C LEU A 78 -19.52 -6.01 -2.01
N GLU A 79 -19.68 -6.50 -3.24
CA GLU A 79 -20.99 -6.65 -3.92
C GLU A 79 -21.93 -7.60 -3.15
N ILE A 80 -21.40 -8.68 -2.59
CA ILE A 80 -22.19 -9.68 -1.83
C ILE A 80 -22.57 -9.13 -0.46
N GLU A 81 -21.59 -8.57 0.25
CA GLU A 81 -21.73 -8.17 1.64
C GLU A 81 -22.36 -6.79 1.82
N LYS A 82 -22.23 -5.91 0.84
CA LYS A 82 -22.72 -4.52 0.84
C LYS A 82 -22.37 -3.81 2.15
N PRO A 83 -21.09 -3.70 2.48
CA PRO A 83 -20.68 -2.99 3.68
C PRO A 83 -20.84 -1.49 3.52
N ASP A 84 -20.91 -0.77 4.63
CA ASP A 84 -20.91 0.69 4.63
C ASP A 84 -19.49 1.24 4.45
N ALA A 85 -18.46 0.48 4.88
CA ALA A 85 -17.07 0.95 4.84
C ALA A 85 -16.05 -0.16 4.64
N LEU A 86 -14.89 0.23 4.09
CA LEU A 86 -13.69 -0.58 3.90
C LEU A 86 -12.53 0.01 4.73
N LEU A 87 -11.92 -0.80 5.59
CA LEU A 87 -10.71 -0.47 6.36
C LEU A 87 -9.51 -1.23 5.80
N ALA A 88 -8.58 -0.52 5.15
CA ALA A 88 -7.40 -1.11 4.52
C ALA A 88 -6.09 -0.91 5.31
N GLY A 89 -6.01 0.12 6.17
CA GLY A 89 -4.78 0.50 6.86
C GLY A 89 -4.21 -0.54 7.82
N MET A 90 -4.96 -1.62 8.10
CA MET A 90 -4.53 -2.71 8.99
C MET A 90 -3.92 -3.91 8.26
N GLY A 91 -3.87 -3.89 6.93
CA GLY A 91 -3.41 -5.02 6.11
C GLY A 91 -2.08 -4.79 5.38
N GLY A 92 -1.40 -3.67 5.67
CA GLY A 92 -0.14 -3.29 5.04
C GLY A 92 -0.28 -2.96 3.56
N GLN A 93 0.85 -2.96 2.84
CA GLN A 93 0.94 -2.53 1.45
C GLN A 93 -0.05 -3.24 0.52
N THR A 94 -0.25 -4.54 0.71
CA THR A 94 -1.19 -5.30 -0.12
C THR A 94 -2.61 -4.75 0.00
N ALA A 95 -3.06 -4.46 1.20
CA ALA A 95 -4.41 -3.93 1.45
C ALA A 95 -4.56 -2.49 0.94
N LEU A 96 -3.54 -1.64 1.14
CA LEU A 96 -3.53 -0.27 0.64
C LEU A 96 -3.58 -0.24 -0.89
N ASN A 97 -2.78 -1.06 -1.57
CA ASN A 97 -2.80 -1.15 -3.04
C ASN A 97 -4.16 -1.59 -3.58
N ILE A 98 -4.85 -2.51 -2.90
CA ILE A 98 -6.20 -2.94 -3.29
C ILE A 98 -7.21 -1.82 -3.09
N ALA A 99 -7.16 -1.14 -1.95
CA ALA A 99 -8.07 -0.03 -1.67
C ALA A 99 -7.89 1.11 -2.67
N SER A 100 -6.64 1.48 -2.98
CA SER A 100 -6.31 2.49 -4.00
C SER A 100 -6.83 2.05 -5.38
N ALA A 101 -6.61 0.81 -5.79
CA ALA A 101 -7.09 0.30 -7.07
C ALA A 101 -8.63 0.35 -7.18
N LEU A 102 -9.36 -0.08 -6.13
CA LEU A 102 -10.83 -0.05 -6.10
C LEU A 102 -11.42 1.37 -6.02
N ALA A 103 -10.69 2.30 -5.43
CA ALA A 103 -11.09 3.70 -5.41
C ALA A 103 -10.86 4.37 -6.77
N HIS A 104 -9.69 4.16 -7.38
CA HIS A 104 -9.36 4.74 -8.68
C HIS A 104 -10.22 4.20 -9.83
N ASP A 105 -10.64 2.93 -9.80
CA ASP A 105 -11.53 2.37 -10.80
C ASP A 105 -13.02 2.73 -10.59
N GLY A 106 -13.32 3.48 -9.51
CA GLY A 106 -14.67 3.92 -9.16
C GLY A 106 -15.53 2.84 -8.49
N SER A 107 -14.98 1.65 -8.19
CA SER A 107 -15.73 0.55 -7.60
C SER A 107 -16.28 0.88 -6.21
N LEU A 108 -15.52 1.61 -5.38
CA LEU A 108 -15.99 1.98 -4.05
C LEU A 108 -17.17 2.95 -4.12
N ASP A 109 -17.13 3.92 -5.04
CA ASP A 109 -18.23 4.88 -5.26
C ASP A 109 -19.46 4.17 -5.82
N GLU A 110 -19.28 3.28 -6.81
CA GLU A 110 -20.38 2.48 -7.40
C GLU A 110 -21.12 1.64 -6.35
N LEU A 111 -20.37 1.10 -5.39
CA LEU A 111 -20.89 0.25 -4.31
C LEU A 111 -21.32 1.02 -3.06
N GLU A 112 -21.16 2.34 -3.05
CA GLU A 112 -21.43 3.20 -1.90
C GLU A 112 -20.64 2.79 -0.64
N VAL A 113 -19.35 2.35 -0.82
CA VAL A 113 -18.47 1.90 0.25
C VAL A 113 -17.48 2.99 0.60
N GLU A 114 -17.53 3.51 1.82
CA GLU A 114 -16.60 4.52 2.30
C GLU A 114 -15.22 3.91 2.64
N LEU A 115 -14.15 4.49 2.12
CA LEU A 115 -12.79 4.14 2.57
C LEU A 115 -12.50 4.86 3.90
N ILE A 116 -12.28 4.08 4.97
CA ILE A 116 -12.06 4.62 6.32
C ILE A 116 -10.65 4.33 6.85
N GLY A 117 -10.23 5.13 7.83
CA GLY A 117 -8.93 5.02 8.49
C GLY A 117 -7.85 5.86 7.80
N CYS A 118 -7.71 5.74 6.50
CA CYS A 118 -6.88 6.59 5.65
C CYS A 118 -7.64 6.87 4.36
N ASP A 119 -7.74 8.11 3.94
CA ASP A 119 -8.40 8.47 2.67
C ASP A 119 -7.47 8.20 1.47
N LEU A 120 -8.06 8.20 0.27
CA LEU A 120 -7.33 7.89 -0.97
C LEU A 120 -6.20 8.88 -1.23
N VAL A 121 -6.44 10.17 -0.98
CA VAL A 121 -5.43 11.22 -1.23
C VAL A 121 -4.21 10.98 -0.35
N SER A 122 -4.42 10.69 0.94
CA SER A 122 -3.33 10.37 1.88
C SER A 122 -2.59 9.09 1.51
N ILE A 123 -3.29 8.08 0.98
CA ILE A 123 -2.65 6.85 0.48
C ILE A 123 -1.76 7.17 -0.72
N ASP A 124 -2.29 7.88 -1.71
CA ASP A 124 -1.56 8.21 -2.94
C ASP A 124 -0.35 9.09 -2.64
N GLU A 125 -0.49 10.13 -1.81
CA GLU A 125 0.61 11.00 -1.38
C GLU A 125 1.70 10.26 -0.61
N ALA A 126 1.35 9.26 0.21
CA ALA A 126 2.31 8.48 0.98
C ALA A 126 3.04 7.41 0.13
N GLU A 127 2.35 6.83 -0.85
CA GLU A 127 2.86 5.71 -1.64
C GLU A 127 3.56 6.15 -2.93
N ASP A 128 3.11 7.23 -3.56
CA ASP A 128 3.75 7.82 -4.71
C ASP A 128 4.90 8.75 -4.27
N ARG A 129 6.11 8.44 -4.69
CA ARG A 129 7.30 9.16 -4.25
C ARG A 129 7.39 10.58 -4.79
N ASP A 130 6.83 10.82 -5.97
CA ASP A 130 6.78 12.16 -6.56
C ASP A 130 5.75 13.02 -5.83
N LEU A 131 4.57 12.48 -5.51
CA LEU A 131 3.57 13.19 -4.71
C LEU A 131 4.09 13.45 -3.29
N PHE A 132 4.73 12.46 -2.66
CA PHE A 132 5.34 12.66 -1.34
C PHE A 132 6.40 13.77 -1.33
N LYS A 133 7.23 13.83 -2.39
CA LYS A 133 8.21 14.90 -2.56
C LYS A 133 7.55 16.27 -2.68
N GLN A 134 6.46 16.38 -3.47
CA GLN A 134 5.69 17.62 -3.60
C GLN A 134 5.12 18.08 -2.26
N VAL A 135 4.51 17.16 -1.49
CA VAL A 135 4.03 17.45 -0.12
C VAL A 135 5.16 17.98 0.76
N CYS A 136 6.35 17.35 0.72
CA CYS A 136 7.50 17.84 1.48
C CYS A 136 7.92 19.26 1.05
N GLU A 137 7.94 19.54 -0.26
CA GLU A 137 8.27 20.86 -0.80
C GLU A 137 7.23 21.93 -0.38
N GLU A 138 5.94 21.59 -0.36
CA GLU A 138 4.86 22.49 0.07
C GLU A 138 4.96 22.92 1.54
N ILE A 139 5.51 22.05 2.40
CA ILE A 139 5.71 22.34 3.82
C ILE A 139 7.14 22.79 4.17
N ASP A 140 7.93 23.16 3.15
CA ASP A 140 9.32 23.58 3.30
C ASP A 140 10.23 22.52 3.98
N LEU A 141 9.93 21.24 3.81
CA LEU A 141 10.75 20.15 4.33
C LEU A 141 11.83 19.78 3.28
N PRO A 142 13.13 19.88 3.62
CA PRO A 142 14.18 19.56 2.67
C PRO A 142 14.18 18.08 2.31
N VAL A 143 14.22 17.78 1.02
CA VAL A 143 14.32 16.43 0.46
C VAL A 143 15.55 16.31 -0.43
N CYS A 144 16.07 15.09 -0.57
CA CYS A 144 17.14 14.80 -1.52
C CYS A 144 16.70 15.10 -2.95
N LYS A 145 17.63 15.54 -3.79
CA LYS A 145 17.32 15.66 -5.21
C LYS A 145 17.05 14.30 -5.80
N ALA A 146 15.91 14.16 -6.44
CA ALA A 146 15.46 12.90 -6.98
C ALA A 146 14.70 13.10 -8.29
N ILE A 147 14.77 12.11 -9.17
CA ILE A 147 14.11 12.09 -10.48
C ILE A 147 13.42 10.74 -10.65
N ALA A 148 12.11 10.75 -10.91
CA ALA A 148 11.36 9.55 -11.24
C ALA A 148 11.62 9.12 -12.68
N CYS A 149 11.86 7.82 -12.89
CA CYS A 149 12.24 7.24 -14.18
C CYS A 149 11.45 5.95 -14.43
N ASP A 150 10.93 5.79 -15.63
CA ASP A 150 10.19 4.62 -16.10
C ASP A 150 10.95 3.79 -17.16
N SER A 151 12.13 4.26 -17.54
CA SER A 151 12.97 3.64 -18.57
C SER A 151 14.44 3.79 -18.22
N ILE A 152 15.28 2.91 -18.76
CA ILE A 152 16.73 2.94 -18.54
C ILE A 152 17.36 4.20 -19.16
N GLU A 153 16.84 4.65 -20.29
CA GLU A 153 17.27 5.90 -20.92
C GLU A 153 17.06 7.10 -19.98
N ALA A 154 15.89 7.18 -19.34
CA ALA A 154 15.59 8.23 -18.35
C ALA A 154 16.49 8.12 -17.11
N VAL A 155 16.77 6.90 -16.64
CA VAL A 155 17.70 6.63 -15.52
C VAL A 155 19.10 7.16 -15.81
N MET A 156 19.62 6.92 -17.03
CA MET A 156 20.95 7.40 -17.42
C MET A 156 21.00 8.94 -17.47
N GLN A 157 19.94 9.59 -18.00
CA GLN A 157 19.83 11.07 -18.02
C GLN A 157 19.70 11.67 -16.61
N ALA A 158 18.97 10.97 -15.73
CA ALA A 158 18.83 11.38 -14.33
C ALA A 158 20.19 11.38 -13.61
N ALA A 159 21.04 10.38 -13.85
CA ALA A 159 22.38 10.32 -13.24
C ALA A 159 23.25 11.53 -13.61
N ASP A 160 23.20 11.94 -14.86
CA ASP A 160 23.95 13.13 -15.32
C ASP A 160 23.41 14.42 -14.66
N SER A 161 22.10 14.50 -14.47
CA SER A 161 21.41 15.66 -13.90
C SER A 161 21.61 15.77 -12.38
N LEU A 162 21.78 14.65 -11.66
CA LEU A 162 21.97 14.60 -10.21
C LEU A 162 23.42 14.79 -9.76
N GLY A 163 24.35 15.00 -10.69
CA GLY A 163 25.73 15.34 -10.37
C GLY A 163 26.67 14.15 -10.17
N GLY A 164 26.24 12.95 -10.52
CA GLY A 164 27.07 11.75 -10.51
C GLY A 164 26.84 10.84 -9.32
N PHE A 165 27.78 9.91 -9.10
CA PHE A 165 27.67 8.84 -8.11
C PHE A 165 28.26 9.22 -6.74
N PRO A 166 27.82 8.55 -5.62
CA PRO A 166 26.85 7.46 -5.59
C PRO A 166 25.39 7.93 -5.73
N LEU A 167 24.53 7.07 -6.31
CA LEU A 167 23.10 7.31 -6.47
C LEU A 167 22.30 6.19 -5.79
N LEU A 168 21.18 6.55 -5.18
CA LEU A 168 20.24 5.60 -4.58
C LEU A 168 19.09 5.32 -5.57
N ILE A 169 18.76 4.06 -5.73
CA ILE A 169 17.65 3.59 -6.57
C ILE A 169 16.55 3.07 -5.67
N ARG A 170 15.34 3.62 -5.81
CA ARG A 170 14.19 3.24 -4.99
C ARG A 170 12.99 2.94 -5.90
N PRO A 171 12.63 1.66 -6.08
CA PRO A 171 11.43 1.31 -6.84
C PRO A 171 10.17 1.85 -6.18
N ALA A 172 9.22 2.31 -6.98
CA ALA A 172 7.92 2.74 -6.48
C ALA A 172 7.07 1.54 -6.03
N PHE A 173 6.24 1.73 -5.01
CA PHE A 173 5.30 0.71 -4.49
C PHE A 173 5.97 -0.61 -4.08
N THR A 174 7.16 -0.56 -3.51
CA THR A 174 7.88 -1.72 -3.00
C THR A 174 8.18 -1.60 -1.51
N LEU A 175 8.23 -2.75 -0.82
CA LEU A 175 8.53 -2.85 0.60
C LEU A 175 9.86 -3.58 0.83
N GLY A 176 10.58 -3.19 1.90
CA GLY A 176 11.78 -3.89 2.35
C GLY A 176 12.99 -3.75 1.43
N GLY A 177 13.03 -2.70 0.60
CA GLY A 177 14.16 -2.44 -0.29
C GLY A 177 14.24 -3.36 -1.51
N LEU A 178 13.15 -4.08 -1.82
CA LEU A 178 13.10 -5.00 -2.97
C LEU A 178 13.38 -4.26 -4.29
N GLY A 179 14.40 -4.71 -5.02
CA GLY A 179 14.79 -4.13 -6.31
C GLY A 179 15.49 -2.77 -6.20
N GLY A 180 15.72 -2.26 -4.99
CA GLY A 180 16.46 -1.02 -4.75
C GLY A 180 17.92 -1.27 -4.36
N GLY A 181 18.72 -0.20 -4.36
CA GLY A 181 20.14 -0.27 -3.98
C GLY A 181 20.89 1.02 -4.23
N THR A 182 22.17 1.03 -3.87
CA THR A 182 23.08 2.14 -4.14
C THR A 182 24.00 1.79 -5.29
N ALA A 183 24.03 2.64 -6.30
CA ALA A 183 24.94 2.51 -7.44
C ALA A 183 26.15 3.44 -7.27
N HIS A 184 27.36 2.93 -7.54
CA HIS A 184 28.61 3.67 -7.51
C HIS A 184 29.17 3.98 -8.90
N ASN A 185 28.53 3.45 -9.93
CA ASN A 185 28.87 3.67 -11.33
C ASN A 185 27.68 3.40 -12.24
N MET A 186 27.79 3.76 -13.52
CA MET A 186 26.72 3.62 -14.49
C MET A 186 26.31 2.14 -14.72
N GLY A 187 27.25 1.19 -14.67
CA GLY A 187 26.94 -0.23 -14.84
C GLY A 187 26.04 -0.76 -13.72
N GLU A 188 26.38 -0.47 -12.47
CA GLU A 188 25.56 -0.79 -11.29
C GLU A 188 24.19 -0.09 -11.35
N LEU A 189 24.17 1.19 -11.77
CA LEU A 189 22.93 1.94 -11.89
C LEU A 189 21.95 1.26 -12.85
N VAL A 190 22.40 0.90 -14.04
CA VAL A 190 21.56 0.22 -15.07
C VAL A 190 21.10 -1.14 -14.57
N GLU A 191 21.96 -1.92 -13.93
CA GLU A 191 21.60 -3.23 -13.38
C GLU A 191 20.50 -3.13 -12.30
N ILE A 192 20.73 -2.29 -11.27
CA ILE A 192 19.80 -2.13 -10.16
C ILE A 192 18.48 -1.49 -10.64
N ALA A 193 18.54 -0.46 -11.49
CA ALA A 193 17.35 0.19 -12.01
C ALA A 193 16.50 -0.76 -12.88
N SER A 194 17.12 -1.63 -13.66
CA SER A 194 16.41 -2.64 -14.46
C SER A 194 15.61 -3.60 -13.56
N GLN A 195 16.21 -4.05 -12.47
CA GLN A 195 15.51 -4.87 -11.48
C GLN A 195 14.43 -4.08 -10.75
N GLY A 196 14.71 -2.82 -10.41
CA GLY A 196 13.76 -1.93 -9.75
C GLY A 196 12.51 -1.68 -10.58
N ILE A 197 12.65 -1.38 -11.87
CA ILE A 197 11.54 -1.17 -12.81
C ILE A 197 10.70 -2.45 -12.92
N LEU A 198 11.34 -3.62 -12.99
CA LEU A 198 10.65 -4.91 -13.07
C LEU A 198 9.85 -5.24 -11.80
N HIS A 199 10.35 -4.85 -10.63
CA HIS A 199 9.71 -5.13 -9.34
C HIS A 199 8.66 -4.08 -8.94
N SER A 200 8.72 -2.90 -9.52
CA SER A 200 7.74 -1.84 -9.29
C SER A 200 6.38 -2.18 -9.88
N ALA A 201 5.32 -2.02 -9.10
CA ALA A 201 3.95 -2.28 -9.58
C ALA A 201 3.53 -1.35 -10.74
N ILE A 202 4.15 -0.17 -10.83
CA ILE A 202 3.89 0.84 -11.88
C ILE A 202 5.05 0.99 -12.87
N GLY A 203 6.09 0.12 -12.78
CA GLY A 203 7.24 0.18 -13.67
C GLY A 203 8.13 1.42 -13.50
N GLN A 204 8.19 1.99 -12.28
CA GLN A 204 8.89 3.24 -12.02
C GLN A 204 9.94 3.07 -10.91
N VAL A 205 11.07 3.76 -11.05
CA VAL A 205 12.10 3.91 -10.01
C VAL A 205 12.39 5.38 -9.76
N LEU A 206 12.69 5.74 -8.55
CA LEU A 206 13.24 7.03 -8.18
C LEU A 206 14.77 6.91 -8.13
N ILE A 207 15.46 7.80 -8.83
CA ILE A 207 16.92 7.95 -8.75
C ILE A 207 17.19 9.17 -7.86
N GLU A 208 17.96 8.98 -6.81
CA GLU A 208 18.11 9.94 -5.74
C GLU A 208 19.60 10.18 -5.43
N GLU A 209 19.98 11.44 -5.12
CA GLU A 209 21.34 11.72 -4.63
C GLU A 209 21.56 11.00 -3.29
N SER A 210 22.74 10.45 -3.11
CA SER A 210 23.14 9.83 -1.83
C SER A 210 23.83 10.87 -0.95
N ILE A 211 23.29 11.11 0.22
CA ILE A 211 23.84 11.99 1.25
C ILE A 211 24.55 11.19 2.33
#